data_c10584e601b35896167c8bf410f30d5e
#
_entry.id   c10584e601b35896167c8bf410f30d5e
#
_cell.length_a   1.000
_cell.length_b   1.000
_cell.length_c   1.000
_cell.angle_alpha   90.00
_cell.angle_beta   90.00
_cell.angle_gamma   90.00
#
_symmetry.space_group_name_H-M   'P 1'
#
loop_
_entity.id
_entity.type
_entity.pdbx_description
1 polymer ?
#
loop_
_entity_poly.entity_id
_entity_poly.type
_entity_poly.pdbx_seq_one_letter_code
_entity_poly.pdbx_strand_id
1 'polypeptide(L)'
;MELTEKKKTEGQMIITGLICAVLFGVGWFALPILTEKILLGVVLLLAMGALFLTGSTGRYICKRILLALLTVFIIAAITFFTMNAIPGGPFSKEKAPSAAVQAVLEERFHLNEPVGRQFILYLEGLMQGNFGISTKTGREISTTIFESFGISAKLGGFAALLAILLGVVLGSIAALNRAKVADRVIIFFTTLFVAVPSFIMATLLLLVFCLQLNWFPIFSTDNQSYVLPVIALMLSPMSYITRLTKTSMLDVLGQDYIRTARAKGVKQGLVIFKHGLRNALIPVITYVGPMTAYILTGSMVVESVFTTGGLGTKFVQGITNRDYPMIMGTTIFLATLMVTATLLSDLVYKLVDPRIDFD
;
A
#
# COMPACT_ATOMS: atom_id res chain seq x y z
N MET A 1 28.35 -10.18 -26.15
CA MET A 1 27.20 -9.69 -26.94
C MET A 1 25.91 -10.38 -26.45
N GLU A 2 25.88 -11.69 -26.35
CA GLU A 2 24.73 -12.51 -25.90
C GLU A 2 24.22 -12.16 -24.47
N LEU A 3 25.12 -11.95 -23.52
CA LEU A 3 24.78 -11.54 -22.14
C LEU A 3 24.12 -10.14 -22.05
N THR A 4 24.45 -9.25 -22.98
CA THR A 4 23.89 -7.89 -23.02
C THR A 4 22.49 -7.90 -23.64
N GLU A 5 22.25 -8.75 -24.64
CA GLU A 5 20.92 -8.95 -25.23
C GLU A 5 19.97 -9.64 -24.24
N LYS A 6 20.45 -10.68 -23.51
CA LYS A 6 19.64 -11.35 -22.49
C LYS A 6 19.19 -10.40 -21.40
N LYS A 7 20.09 -9.54 -20.87
CA LYS A 7 19.73 -8.51 -19.87
C LYS A 7 18.76 -7.46 -20.41
N LYS A 8 18.87 -7.08 -21.70
CA LYS A 8 17.95 -6.13 -22.32
C LYS A 8 16.53 -6.72 -22.45
N THR A 9 16.44 -8.00 -22.82
CA THR A 9 15.16 -8.71 -22.94
C THR A 9 14.51 -8.91 -21.57
N GLU A 10 15.27 -9.29 -20.53
CA GLU A 10 14.75 -9.39 -19.17
C GLU A 10 14.26 -8.04 -18.63
N GLY A 11 14.98 -6.95 -18.87
CA GLY A 11 14.55 -5.59 -18.52
C GLY A 11 13.22 -5.20 -19.19
N GLN A 12 13.06 -5.51 -20.46
CA GLN A 12 11.82 -5.25 -21.20
C GLN A 12 10.64 -6.07 -20.63
N MET A 13 10.85 -7.34 -20.29
CA MET A 13 9.82 -8.18 -19.66
C MET A 13 9.35 -7.63 -18.31
N ILE A 14 10.28 -7.16 -17.49
CA ILE A 14 9.95 -6.57 -16.20
C ILE A 14 9.15 -5.29 -16.37
N ILE A 15 9.55 -4.42 -17.31
CA ILE A 15 8.81 -3.19 -17.63
C ILE A 15 7.39 -3.52 -18.12
N THR A 16 7.24 -4.53 -18.99
CA THR A 16 5.92 -4.98 -19.44
C THR A 16 5.09 -5.52 -18.27
N GLY A 17 5.69 -6.30 -17.37
CA GLY A 17 5.04 -6.76 -16.13
C GLY A 17 4.60 -5.61 -15.22
N LEU A 18 5.43 -4.59 -15.06
CA LEU A 18 5.08 -3.37 -14.30
C LEU A 18 3.88 -2.65 -14.93
N ILE A 19 3.86 -2.49 -16.24
CA ILE A 19 2.74 -1.88 -16.95
C ILE A 19 1.46 -2.72 -16.75
N CYS A 20 1.54 -4.04 -16.91
CA CYS A 20 0.39 -4.93 -16.67
C CYS A 20 -0.12 -4.82 -15.23
N ALA A 21 0.76 -4.75 -14.23
CA ALA A 21 0.38 -4.62 -12.83
C ALA A 21 -0.34 -3.30 -12.54
N VAL A 22 0.15 -2.18 -13.07
CA VAL A 22 -0.48 -0.86 -12.92
C VAL A 22 -1.84 -0.84 -13.63
N LEU A 23 -1.92 -1.36 -14.85
CA LEU A 23 -3.17 -1.42 -15.61
C LEU A 23 -4.20 -2.33 -14.93
N PHE A 24 -3.76 -3.41 -14.30
CA PHE A 24 -4.63 -4.29 -13.51
C PHE A 24 -5.13 -3.58 -12.24
N GLY A 25 -4.22 -2.98 -11.44
CA GLY A 25 -4.57 -2.44 -10.13
C GLY A 25 -5.37 -1.14 -10.18
N VAL A 26 -4.96 -0.21 -11.04
CA VAL A 26 -5.55 1.13 -11.10
C VAL A 26 -6.36 1.34 -12.38
N GLY A 27 -5.83 0.89 -13.51
CA GLY A 27 -6.43 1.10 -14.83
C GLY A 27 -7.81 0.48 -14.95
N TRP A 28 -8.01 -0.72 -14.39
CA TRP A 28 -9.29 -1.41 -14.46
C TRP A 28 -10.45 -0.62 -13.82
N PHE A 29 -10.20 0.01 -12.67
CA PHE A 29 -11.20 0.80 -11.97
C PHE A 29 -11.35 2.23 -12.52
N ALA A 30 -10.31 2.74 -13.18
CA ALA A 30 -10.31 4.09 -13.74
C ALA A 30 -11.07 4.22 -15.07
N LEU A 31 -11.30 3.11 -15.79
CA LEU A 31 -11.97 3.14 -17.09
C LEU A 31 -13.50 3.17 -16.94
N PRO A 32 -14.19 4.14 -17.55
CA PRO A 32 -15.63 4.33 -17.37
C PRO A 32 -16.47 3.38 -18.24
N ILE A 33 -15.96 2.93 -19.40
CA ILE A 33 -16.74 2.22 -20.41
C ILE A 33 -16.43 0.73 -20.42
N LEU A 34 -17.46 -0.12 -20.48
CA LEU A 34 -17.32 -1.59 -20.47
C LEU A 34 -16.48 -2.10 -21.66
N THR A 35 -16.63 -1.50 -22.84
CA THR A 35 -15.83 -1.85 -24.03
C THR A 35 -14.33 -1.61 -23.83
N GLU A 36 -13.95 -0.54 -23.15
CA GLU A 36 -12.56 -0.24 -22.81
C GLU A 36 -12.00 -1.26 -21.81
N LYS A 37 -12.80 -1.70 -20.84
CA LYS A 37 -12.41 -2.75 -19.88
C LYS A 37 -12.23 -4.10 -20.56
N ILE A 38 -13.10 -4.47 -21.49
CA ILE A 38 -12.95 -5.70 -22.28
C ILE A 38 -11.69 -5.64 -23.13
N LEU A 39 -11.44 -4.52 -23.81
CA LEU A 39 -10.23 -4.31 -24.60
C LEU A 39 -8.97 -4.41 -23.73
N LEU A 40 -8.97 -3.75 -22.57
CA LEU A 40 -7.87 -3.84 -21.60
C LEU A 40 -7.67 -5.29 -21.14
N GLY A 41 -8.73 -6.03 -20.82
CA GLY A 41 -8.67 -7.42 -20.43
C GLY A 41 -8.04 -8.31 -21.51
N VAL A 42 -8.43 -8.13 -22.78
CA VAL A 42 -7.84 -8.84 -23.93
C VAL A 42 -6.36 -8.48 -24.08
N VAL A 43 -5.99 -7.22 -24.00
CA VAL A 43 -4.59 -6.77 -24.08
C VAL A 43 -3.76 -7.36 -22.94
N LEU A 44 -4.29 -7.40 -21.73
CA LEU A 44 -3.61 -8.01 -20.56
C LEU A 44 -3.41 -9.53 -20.76
N LEU A 45 -4.42 -10.24 -21.26
CA LEU A 45 -4.32 -11.68 -21.56
C LEU A 45 -3.29 -11.97 -22.66
N LEU A 46 -3.27 -11.19 -23.73
CA LEU A 46 -2.27 -11.31 -24.79
C LEU A 46 -0.85 -11.01 -24.29
N ALA A 47 -0.70 -9.96 -23.47
CA ALA A 47 0.58 -9.60 -22.85
C ALA A 47 1.06 -10.71 -21.90
N MET A 48 0.16 -11.30 -21.11
CA MET A 48 0.47 -12.46 -20.25
C MET A 48 0.89 -13.68 -21.07
N GLY A 49 0.17 -13.98 -22.15
CA GLY A 49 0.54 -15.07 -23.06
C GLY A 49 1.92 -14.89 -23.68
N ALA A 50 2.21 -13.68 -24.17
CA ALA A 50 3.52 -13.32 -24.68
C ALA A 50 4.63 -13.44 -23.62
N LEU A 51 4.39 -12.93 -22.40
CA LEU A 51 5.32 -13.05 -21.27
C LEU A 51 5.57 -14.51 -20.88
N PHE A 52 4.54 -15.35 -20.88
CA PHE A 52 4.68 -16.77 -20.52
C PHE A 52 5.61 -17.53 -21.48
N LEU A 53 5.61 -17.15 -22.76
CA LEU A 53 6.46 -17.76 -23.79
C LEU A 53 7.91 -17.28 -23.76
N THR A 54 8.22 -16.16 -23.07
CA THR A 54 9.54 -15.50 -23.10
C THR A 54 10.55 -16.03 -22.07
N GLY A 55 10.27 -17.14 -21.35
CA GLY A 55 11.24 -17.79 -20.46
C GLY A 55 10.86 -17.76 -18.97
N SER A 56 11.81 -18.06 -18.07
CA SER A 56 11.58 -18.19 -16.62
C SER A 56 11.01 -16.92 -15.98
N THR A 57 11.55 -15.77 -16.34
CA THR A 57 11.07 -14.46 -15.82
C THR A 57 9.63 -14.17 -16.24
N GLY A 58 9.27 -14.44 -17.50
CA GLY A 58 7.90 -14.24 -17.97
C GLY A 58 6.91 -15.15 -17.27
N ARG A 59 7.27 -16.42 -17.09
CA ARG A 59 6.45 -17.38 -16.31
C ARG A 59 6.26 -16.96 -14.86
N TYR A 60 7.32 -16.45 -14.23
CA TYR A 60 7.22 -15.91 -12.88
C TYR A 60 6.22 -14.76 -12.78
N ILE A 61 6.31 -13.76 -13.69
CA ILE A 61 5.38 -12.63 -13.74
C ILE A 61 3.94 -13.09 -13.92
N CYS A 62 3.69 -14.00 -14.86
CA CYS A 62 2.35 -14.58 -15.08
C CYS A 62 1.81 -15.29 -13.84
N LYS A 63 2.65 -16.11 -13.17
CA LYS A 63 2.29 -16.79 -11.92
C LYS A 63 1.92 -15.79 -10.83
N ARG A 64 2.68 -14.69 -10.68
CA ARG A 64 2.41 -13.64 -9.70
C ARG A 64 1.10 -12.90 -9.97
N ILE A 65 0.84 -12.56 -11.25
CA ILE A 65 -0.43 -11.91 -11.64
C ILE A 65 -1.61 -12.86 -11.39
N LEU A 66 -1.48 -14.14 -11.73
CA LEU A 66 -2.55 -15.13 -11.49
C LEU A 66 -2.82 -15.30 -9.99
N LEU A 67 -1.77 -15.39 -9.17
CA LEU A 67 -1.90 -15.43 -7.71
C LEU A 67 -2.53 -14.16 -7.15
N ALA A 68 -2.20 -12.99 -7.71
CA ALA A 68 -2.79 -11.72 -7.35
C ALA A 68 -4.30 -11.70 -7.60
N LEU A 69 -4.73 -12.13 -8.79
CA LEU A 69 -6.14 -12.27 -9.16
C LEU A 69 -6.87 -13.24 -8.23
N LEU A 70 -6.27 -14.41 -8.01
CA LEU A 70 -6.84 -15.41 -7.10
C LEU A 70 -6.99 -14.89 -5.68
N THR A 71 -5.99 -14.14 -5.19
CA THR A 71 -6.03 -13.54 -3.85
C THR A 71 -7.18 -12.54 -3.73
N VAL A 72 -7.33 -11.64 -4.70
CA VAL A 72 -8.43 -10.66 -4.71
C VAL A 72 -9.79 -11.37 -4.79
N PHE A 73 -9.92 -12.41 -5.62
CA PHE A 73 -11.13 -13.21 -5.72
C PHE A 73 -11.47 -13.90 -4.38
N ILE A 74 -10.49 -14.52 -3.72
CA ILE A 74 -10.69 -15.19 -2.42
C ILE A 74 -11.11 -14.15 -1.36
N ILE A 75 -10.48 -12.97 -1.33
CA ILE A 75 -10.86 -11.90 -0.40
C ILE A 75 -12.28 -11.42 -0.69
N ALA A 76 -12.66 -11.25 -1.95
CA ALA A 76 -14.01 -10.88 -2.34
C ALA A 76 -15.03 -11.94 -1.88
N ALA A 77 -14.74 -13.23 -2.09
CA ALA A 77 -15.60 -14.32 -1.66
C ALA A 77 -15.74 -14.37 -0.13
N ILE A 78 -14.62 -14.36 0.60
CA ILE A 78 -14.64 -14.41 2.07
C ILE A 78 -15.41 -13.21 2.62
N THR A 79 -15.13 -11.99 2.14
CA THR A 79 -15.79 -10.78 2.62
C THR A 79 -17.29 -10.83 2.33
N PHE A 80 -17.69 -11.22 1.12
CA PHE A 80 -19.10 -11.32 0.74
C PHE A 80 -19.86 -12.34 1.60
N PHE A 81 -19.36 -13.58 1.69
CA PHE A 81 -20.05 -14.63 2.45
C PHE A 81 -20.04 -14.34 3.96
N THR A 82 -18.97 -13.75 4.50
CA THR A 82 -18.92 -13.34 5.90
C THR A 82 -19.95 -12.26 6.20
N MET A 83 -20.07 -11.24 5.33
CA MET A 83 -21.07 -10.19 5.52
C MET A 83 -22.52 -10.72 5.45
N ASN A 84 -22.77 -11.68 4.55
CA ASN A 84 -24.08 -12.32 4.45
C ASN A 84 -24.38 -13.28 5.60
N ALA A 85 -23.37 -13.84 6.27
CA ALA A 85 -23.52 -14.73 7.42
C ALA A 85 -23.83 -13.99 8.72
N ILE A 86 -23.62 -12.66 8.80
CA ILE A 86 -23.88 -11.88 10.00
C ILE A 86 -25.40 -11.77 10.24
N PRO A 87 -25.92 -12.19 11.41
CA PRO A 87 -27.35 -12.09 11.71
C PRO A 87 -27.85 -10.66 11.67
N GLY A 88 -29.03 -10.47 11.07
CA GLY A 88 -29.68 -9.17 10.99
C GLY A 88 -29.57 -8.44 9.64
N GLY A 89 -28.70 -8.90 8.73
CA GLY A 89 -28.56 -8.33 7.39
C GLY A 89 -28.18 -6.83 7.36
N PRO A 90 -27.98 -6.25 6.17
CA PRO A 90 -27.54 -4.85 6.02
C PRO A 90 -28.62 -3.82 6.42
N PHE A 91 -29.87 -4.23 6.54
CA PHE A 91 -31.02 -3.33 6.81
C PHE A 91 -31.64 -3.49 8.18
N SER A 92 -31.14 -4.42 9.02
CA SER A 92 -31.61 -4.55 10.41
C SER A 92 -31.22 -3.30 11.19
N LYS A 93 -32.21 -2.49 11.52
CA LYS A 93 -32.07 -1.28 12.35
C LYS A 93 -32.95 -1.41 13.60
N GLU A 94 -32.57 -0.65 14.63
CA GLU A 94 -33.42 -0.36 15.79
C GLU A 94 -34.80 0.22 15.43
N LYS A 95 -34.92 0.82 14.23
CA LYS A 95 -36.20 1.16 13.59
C LYS A 95 -36.25 0.45 12.24
N ALA A 96 -36.98 -0.63 12.14
CA ALA A 96 -37.25 -1.29 10.87
C ALA A 96 -37.84 -0.30 9.86
N PRO A 97 -37.32 -0.22 8.62
CA PRO A 97 -37.96 0.58 7.57
C PRO A 97 -39.40 0.09 7.35
N SER A 98 -40.30 0.96 6.85
CA SER A 98 -41.63 0.50 6.48
C SER A 98 -41.54 -0.64 5.47
N ALA A 99 -42.49 -1.58 5.51
CA ALA A 99 -42.51 -2.73 4.61
C ALA A 99 -42.33 -2.36 3.13
N ALA A 100 -42.88 -1.21 2.71
CA ALA A 100 -42.71 -0.71 1.35
C ALA A 100 -41.24 -0.30 1.04
N VAL A 101 -40.56 0.38 1.97
CA VAL A 101 -39.16 0.77 1.79
C VAL A 101 -38.25 -0.46 1.82
N GLN A 102 -38.54 -1.44 2.67
CA GLN A 102 -37.82 -2.68 2.74
C GLN A 102 -37.91 -3.45 1.42
N ALA A 103 -39.11 -3.59 0.83
CA ALA A 103 -39.31 -4.25 -0.46
C ALA A 103 -38.49 -3.59 -1.59
N VAL A 104 -38.44 -2.27 -1.65
CA VAL A 104 -37.66 -1.52 -2.66
C VAL A 104 -36.15 -1.75 -2.44
N LEU A 105 -35.70 -1.81 -1.19
CA LEU A 105 -34.30 -2.10 -0.86
C LEU A 105 -33.91 -3.54 -1.19
N GLU A 106 -34.79 -4.51 -0.88
CA GLU A 106 -34.60 -5.93 -1.20
C GLU A 106 -34.49 -6.16 -2.70
N GLU A 107 -35.36 -5.51 -3.49
CA GLU A 107 -35.29 -5.56 -4.95
C GLU A 107 -34.01 -4.91 -5.48
N ARG A 108 -33.67 -3.72 -4.98
CA ARG A 108 -32.49 -2.97 -5.44
C ARG A 108 -31.16 -3.66 -5.14
N PHE A 109 -31.09 -4.40 -4.04
CA PHE A 109 -29.88 -5.13 -3.62
C PHE A 109 -29.96 -6.62 -3.93
N HIS A 110 -30.98 -7.06 -4.65
CA HIS A 110 -31.20 -8.46 -5.04
C HIS A 110 -31.21 -9.44 -3.85
N LEU A 111 -31.68 -9.00 -2.67
CA LEU A 111 -31.66 -9.82 -1.46
C LEU A 111 -32.63 -10.99 -1.51
N ASN A 112 -33.59 -10.98 -2.42
CA ASN A 112 -34.53 -12.08 -2.68
C ASN A 112 -33.93 -13.22 -3.49
N GLU A 113 -32.74 -13.02 -4.08
CA GLU A 113 -32.03 -14.04 -4.85
C GLU A 113 -31.23 -14.97 -3.93
N PRO A 114 -30.96 -16.22 -4.34
CA PRO A 114 -30.05 -17.09 -3.61
C PRO A 114 -28.66 -16.45 -3.44
N VAL A 115 -28.01 -16.63 -2.27
CA VAL A 115 -26.74 -15.98 -1.93
C VAL A 115 -25.65 -16.20 -3.00
N GLY A 116 -25.62 -17.39 -3.63
CA GLY A 116 -24.70 -17.65 -4.74
C GLY A 116 -24.96 -16.77 -5.97
N ARG A 117 -26.23 -16.47 -6.28
CA ARG A 117 -26.58 -15.57 -7.38
C ARG A 117 -26.22 -14.12 -7.05
N GLN A 118 -26.49 -13.69 -5.81
CA GLN A 118 -26.06 -12.37 -5.33
C GLN A 118 -24.53 -12.19 -5.45
N PHE A 119 -23.74 -13.23 -5.14
CA PHE A 119 -22.29 -13.19 -5.31
C PHE A 119 -21.86 -13.01 -6.77
N ILE A 120 -22.51 -13.71 -7.70
CA ILE A 120 -22.21 -13.57 -9.14
C ILE A 120 -22.54 -12.14 -9.59
N LEU A 121 -23.71 -11.60 -9.25
CA LEU A 121 -24.10 -10.22 -9.57
C LEU A 121 -23.12 -9.19 -8.98
N TYR A 122 -22.65 -9.46 -7.77
CA TYR A 122 -21.64 -8.63 -7.13
C TYR A 122 -20.31 -8.65 -7.90
N LEU A 123 -19.84 -9.82 -8.32
CA LEU A 123 -18.62 -9.93 -9.14
C LEU A 123 -18.78 -9.25 -10.51
N GLU A 124 -19.93 -9.40 -11.16
CA GLU A 124 -20.24 -8.69 -12.41
C GLU A 124 -20.17 -7.16 -12.21
N GLY A 125 -20.74 -6.66 -11.11
CA GLY A 125 -20.65 -5.25 -10.73
C GLY A 125 -19.19 -4.80 -10.53
N LEU A 126 -18.40 -5.56 -9.79
CA LEU A 126 -16.98 -5.27 -9.57
C LEU A 126 -16.18 -5.22 -10.88
N MET A 127 -16.43 -6.14 -11.80
CA MET A 127 -15.81 -6.13 -13.12
C MET A 127 -16.17 -4.87 -13.93
N GLN A 128 -17.33 -4.28 -13.68
CA GLN A 128 -17.74 -3.01 -14.27
C GLN A 128 -17.23 -1.78 -13.50
N GLY A 129 -16.49 -1.98 -12.37
CA GLY A 129 -16.03 -0.91 -11.49
C GLY A 129 -17.13 -0.33 -10.60
N ASN A 130 -18.28 -1.01 -10.54
CA ASN A 130 -19.39 -0.64 -9.68
C ASN A 130 -19.28 -1.39 -8.35
N PHE A 131 -18.94 -0.68 -7.29
CA PHE A 131 -18.88 -1.21 -5.92
C PHE A 131 -20.24 -1.14 -5.20
N GLY A 132 -21.29 -0.70 -5.89
CA GLY A 132 -22.61 -0.52 -5.32
C GLY A 132 -22.82 0.86 -4.69
N ILE A 133 -23.86 0.95 -3.86
CA ILE A 133 -24.30 2.18 -3.20
C ILE A 133 -24.27 1.96 -1.69
N SER A 134 -23.77 2.96 -0.96
CA SER A 134 -23.79 2.96 0.51
C SER A 134 -25.24 2.92 1.03
N THR A 135 -25.53 1.96 1.90
CA THR A 135 -26.86 1.84 2.54
C THR A 135 -27.13 2.94 3.55
N LYS A 136 -26.11 3.69 3.96
CA LYS A 136 -26.22 4.76 4.98
C LYS A 136 -26.26 6.15 4.37
N THR A 137 -25.46 6.39 3.35
CA THR A 137 -25.32 7.73 2.74
C THR A 137 -26.07 7.87 1.42
N GLY A 138 -26.43 6.75 0.77
CA GLY A 138 -27.03 6.73 -0.56
C GLY A 138 -26.05 7.12 -1.69
N ARG A 139 -24.78 7.38 -1.37
CA ARG A 139 -23.74 7.75 -2.35
C ARG A 139 -23.13 6.49 -2.99
N GLU A 140 -22.68 6.64 -4.22
CA GLU A 140 -21.88 5.61 -4.89
C GLU A 140 -20.58 5.35 -4.13
N ILE A 141 -20.29 4.08 -3.91
CA ILE A 141 -19.11 3.64 -3.18
C ILE A 141 -17.86 3.90 -4.00
N SER A 142 -17.89 3.71 -5.33
CA SER A 142 -16.79 4.01 -6.25
C SER A 142 -16.30 5.45 -6.07
N THR A 143 -17.21 6.42 -6.16
CA THR A 143 -16.88 7.84 -5.97
C THR A 143 -16.28 8.10 -4.60
N THR A 144 -16.89 7.54 -3.54
CA THR A 144 -16.41 7.72 -2.16
C THR A 144 -15.00 7.13 -1.96
N ILE A 145 -14.73 5.96 -2.56
CA ILE A 145 -13.41 5.31 -2.51
C ILE A 145 -12.36 6.19 -3.17
N PHE A 146 -12.58 6.66 -4.40
CA PHE A 146 -11.58 7.44 -5.12
C PHE A 146 -11.31 8.80 -4.49
N GLU A 147 -12.34 9.50 -4.00
CA GLU A 147 -12.19 10.76 -3.24
C GLU A 147 -11.33 10.53 -1.99
N SER A 148 -11.66 9.50 -1.21
CA SER A 148 -10.97 9.19 0.04
C SER A 148 -9.57 8.63 -0.18
N PHE A 149 -9.37 7.83 -1.24
CA PHE A 149 -8.04 7.34 -1.61
C PHE A 149 -7.08 8.47 -1.95
N GLY A 150 -7.55 9.52 -2.61
CA GLY A 150 -6.72 10.71 -2.87
C GLY A 150 -6.12 11.33 -1.61
N ILE A 151 -6.85 11.30 -0.49
CA ILE A 151 -6.37 11.78 0.82
C ILE A 151 -5.35 10.78 1.39
N SER A 152 -5.69 9.49 1.46
CA SER A 152 -4.79 8.44 1.97
C SER A 152 -3.48 8.36 1.18
N ALA A 153 -3.55 8.49 -0.15
CA ALA A 153 -2.37 8.47 -1.02
C ALA A 153 -1.44 9.66 -0.78
N LYS A 154 -1.99 10.85 -0.55
CA LYS A 154 -1.17 12.04 -0.17
C LYS A 154 -0.50 11.82 1.18
N LEU A 155 -1.27 11.41 2.20
CA LEU A 155 -0.74 11.12 3.54
C LEU A 155 0.34 10.04 3.49
N GLY A 156 0.02 8.90 2.89
CA GLY A 156 0.92 7.76 2.79
C GLY A 156 2.17 8.06 1.96
N GLY A 157 2.01 8.77 0.83
CA GLY A 157 3.11 9.17 -0.04
C GLY A 157 4.11 10.10 0.66
N PHE A 158 3.63 11.14 1.33
CA PHE A 158 4.50 12.03 2.11
C PHE A 158 5.16 11.31 3.30
N ALA A 159 4.40 10.46 4.00
CA ALA A 159 4.95 9.68 5.12
C ALA A 159 6.04 8.70 4.67
N ALA A 160 5.83 7.98 3.56
CA ALA A 160 6.81 7.07 2.99
C ALA A 160 8.07 7.81 2.54
N LEU A 161 7.91 8.92 1.81
CA LEU A 161 9.03 9.73 1.35
C LEU A 161 9.89 10.22 2.52
N LEU A 162 9.27 10.81 3.53
CA LEU A 162 9.99 11.31 4.71
C LEU A 162 10.61 10.17 5.53
N ALA A 163 9.93 9.04 5.67
CA ALA A 163 10.47 7.86 6.35
C ALA A 163 11.74 7.35 5.68
N ILE A 164 11.76 7.30 4.35
CA ILE A 164 12.93 6.86 3.57
C ILE A 164 14.07 7.87 3.73
N LEU A 165 13.81 9.15 3.47
CA LEU A 165 14.84 10.18 3.52
C LEU A 165 15.47 10.30 4.90
N LEU A 166 14.65 10.46 5.94
CA LEU A 166 15.13 10.60 7.31
C LEU A 166 15.74 9.29 7.84
N GLY A 167 15.12 8.14 7.51
CA GLY A 167 15.62 6.84 7.94
C GLY A 167 17.00 6.53 7.40
N VAL A 168 17.26 6.79 6.11
CA VAL A 168 18.58 6.59 5.49
C VAL A 168 19.62 7.57 6.09
N VAL A 169 19.27 8.83 6.26
CA VAL A 169 20.18 9.83 6.83
C VAL A 169 20.54 9.49 8.28
N LEU A 170 19.53 9.23 9.13
CA LEU A 170 19.75 8.89 10.54
C LEU A 170 20.53 7.58 10.70
N GLY A 171 20.20 6.56 9.89
CA GLY A 171 20.92 5.29 9.89
C GLY A 171 22.38 5.43 9.48
N SER A 172 22.66 6.25 8.47
CA SER A 172 24.02 6.55 8.04
C SER A 172 24.81 7.30 9.12
N ILE A 173 24.19 8.30 9.77
CA ILE A 173 24.83 9.04 10.89
C ILE A 173 25.13 8.09 12.05
N ALA A 174 24.18 7.21 12.42
CA ALA A 174 24.36 6.23 13.48
C ALA A 174 25.50 5.24 13.15
N ALA A 175 25.58 4.75 11.90
CA ALA A 175 26.65 3.85 11.47
C ALA A 175 28.02 4.50 11.53
N LEU A 176 28.17 5.74 11.03
CA LEU A 176 29.43 6.49 11.02
C LEU A 176 29.88 6.92 12.42
N ASN A 177 28.94 7.03 13.35
CA ASN A 177 29.22 7.39 14.75
C ASN A 177 29.00 6.20 15.71
N ARG A 178 29.25 4.97 15.25
CA ARG A 178 29.06 3.74 16.03
C ARG A 178 29.61 3.89 17.46
N ALA A 179 28.79 3.52 18.45
CA ALA A 179 29.06 3.58 19.89
C ALA A 179 29.26 4.99 20.49
N LYS A 180 29.15 6.07 19.69
CA LYS A 180 29.18 7.47 20.19
C LYS A 180 27.80 7.93 20.64
N VAL A 181 27.71 9.13 21.19
CA VAL A 181 26.48 9.73 21.70
C VAL A 181 25.41 9.81 20.62
N ALA A 182 25.74 10.26 19.40
CA ALA A 182 24.80 10.36 18.30
C ALA A 182 24.14 9.03 17.98
N ASP A 183 24.90 7.94 17.92
CA ASP A 183 24.39 6.60 17.71
C ASP A 183 23.40 6.19 18.80
N ARG A 184 23.77 6.39 20.08
CA ARG A 184 22.91 6.01 21.22
C ARG A 184 21.59 6.78 21.21
N VAL A 185 21.64 8.08 20.94
CA VAL A 185 20.45 8.94 20.90
C VAL A 185 19.52 8.53 19.75
N ILE A 186 20.06 8.32 18.54
CA ILE A 186 19.26 7.88 17.38
C ILE A 186 18.60 6.54 17.68
N ILE A 187 19.34 5.56 18.18
CA ILE A 187 18.81 4.23 18.47
C ILE A 187 17.78 4.26 19.61
N PHE A 188 17.98 5.10 20.62
CA PHE A 188 17.00 5.29 21.69
C PHE A 188 15.64 5.76 21.13
N PHE A 189 15.65 6.85 20.35
CA PHE A 189 14.40 7.37 19.77
C PHE A 189 13.75 6.43 18.76
N THR A 190 14.55 5.79 17.89
CA THR A 190 14.02 4.83 16.94
C THR A 190 13.44 3.60 17.63
N THR A 191 14.00 3.18 18.76
CA THR A 191 13.42 2.10 19.56
C THR A 191 12.11 2.53 20.21
N LEU A 192 12.06 3.73 20.75
CA LEU A 192 10.84 4.31 21.33
C LEU A 192 9.72 4.38 20.29
N PHE A 193 9.99 4.91 19.10
CA PHE A 193 8.99 5.07 18.04
C PHE A 193 8.46 3.75 17.44
N VAL A 194 9.22 2.66 17.54
CA VAL A 194 8.73 1.31 17.17
C VAL A 194 7.97 0.65 18.32
N ALA A 195 8.38 0.89 19.57
CA ALA A 195 7.75 0.30 20.74
C ALA A 195 6.36 0.88 21.03
N VAL A 196 6.16 2.18 20.73
CA VAL A 196 4.88 2.86 20.94
C VAL A 196 3.95 2.57 19.74
N PRO A 197 2.75 2.00 19.95
CA PRO A 197 1.77 1.82 18.90
C PRO A 197 1.43 3.13 18.19
N SER A 198 1.26 3.08 16.85
CA SER A 198 1.05 4.28 16.03
C SER A 198 -0.16 5.12 16.44
N PHE A 199 -1.22 4.49 16.95
CA PHE A 199 -2.41 5.21 17.41
C PHE A 199 -2.14 6.00 18.70
N ILE A 200 -1.33 5.49 19.61
CA ILE A 200 -0.94 6.22 20.83
C ILE A 200 -0.09 7.43 20.43
N MET A 201 0.86 7.23 19.50
CA MET A 201 1.68 8.35 19.01
C MET A 201 0.82 9.40 18.29
N ALA A 202 -0.12 8.98 17.46
CA ALA A 202 -1.06 9.89 16.79
C ALA A 202 -1.89 10.69 17.80
N THR A 203 -2.43 10.03 18.82
CA THR A 203 -3.20 10.67 19.89
C THR A 203 -2.35 11.66 20.70
N LEU A 204 -1.11 11.28 21.06
CA LEU A 204 -0.19 12.17 21.78
C LEU A 204 0.17 13.41 20.95
N LEU A 205 0.46 13.23 19.64
CA LEU A 205 0.73 14.37 18.75
C LEU A 205 -0.48 15.31 18.66
N LEU A 206 -1.69 14.75 18.53
CA LEU A 206 -2.91 15.55 18.49
C LEU A 206 -3.13 16.29 19.83
N LEU A 207 -3.05 15.61 20.97
CA LEU A 207 -3.25 16.22 22.29
C LEU A 207 -2.24 17.34 22.56
N VAL A 208 -0.96 17.08 22.32
CA VAL A 208 0.11 18.04 22.65
C VAL A 208 0.11 19.21 21.65
N PHE A 209 0.15 18.95 20.37
CA PHE A 209 0.41 19.98 19.37
C PHE A 209 -0.85 20.69 18.86
N CYS A 210 -2.02 20.04 18.86
CA CYS A 210 -3.26 20.68 18.47
C CYS A 210 -4.01 21.27 19.67
N LEU A 211 -4.14 20.52 20.79
CA LEU A 211 -5.00 20.94 21.90
C LEU A 211 -4.28 21.72 22.99
N GLN A 212 -3.05 21.34 23.37
CA GLN A 212 -2.32 22.06 24.44
C GLN A 212 -1.52 23.24 23.92
N LEU A 213 -0.70 23.03 22.89
CA LEU A 213 0.18 24.06 22.35
C LEU A 213 -0.48 24.93 21.29
N ASN A 214 -1.55 24.44 20.64
CA ASN A 214 -2.23 25.10 19.53
C ASN A 214 -1.30 25.50 18.36
N TRP A 215 -0.23 24.70 18.14
CA TRP A 215 0.73 24.95 17.07
C TRP A 215 0.21 24.51 15.70
N PHE A 216 -0.63 23.48 15.67
CA PHE A 216 -1.23 22.96 14.45
C PHE A 216 -2.75 22.93 14.59
N PRO A 217 -3.50 23.29 13.54
CA PRO A 217 -4.93 23.15 13.54
C PRO A 217 -5.33 21.66 13.51
N ILE A 218 -6.49 21.36 14.08
CA ILE A 218 -7.12 20.05 13.91
C ILE A 218 -7.54 19.92 12.44
N PHE A 219 -7.35 18.73 11.88
CA PHE A 219 -7.76 18.46 10.50
C PHE A 219 -9.26 18.69 10.33
N SER A 220 -9.64 19.52 9.36
CA SER A 220 -11.04 19.82 9.01
C SER A 220 -11.17 20.03 7.51
N THR A 221 -12.41 20.14 7.01
CA THR A 221 -12.69 20.44 5.60
C THR A 221 -12.07 21.76 5.16
N ASP A 222 -12.06 22.75 6.05
CA ASP A 222 -11.56 24.10 5.78
C ASP A 222 -10.05 24.21 6.00
N ASN A 223 -9.49 23.32 6.81
CA ASN A 223 -8.05 23.31 7.13
C ASN A 223 -7.47 21.90 7.11
N GLN A 224 -6.95 21.52 5.96
CA GLN A 224 -6.36 20.19 5.73
C GLN A 224 -4.87 20.18 6.12
N SER A 225 -4.57 20.21 7.43
CA SER A 225 -3.20 20.07 7.91
C SER A 225 -2.75 18.63 7.91
N TYR A 226 -1.92 18.24 6.96
CA TYR A 226 -1.36 16.89 6.85
C TYR A 226 -0.12 16.63 7.71
N VAL A 227 0.43 17.66 8.38
CA VAL A 227 1.74 17.59 9.06
C VAL A 227 1.77 16.52 10.15
N LEU A 228 0.87 16.61 11.13
CA LEU A 228 0.87 15.66 12.24
C LEU A 228 0.46 14.23 11.85
N PRO A 229 -0.56 14.02 11.00
CA PRO A 229 -0.86 12.69 10.45
C PRO A 229 0.33 12.07 9.73
N VAL A 230 1.04 12.83 8.89
CA VAL A 230 2.25 12.38 8.19
C VAL A 230 3.37 12.00 9.16
N ILE A 231 3.61 12.83 10.19
CA ILE A 231 4.60 12.52 11.22
C ILE A 231 4.23 11.23 11.95
N ALA A 232 2.98 11.07 12.38
CA ALA A 232 2.53 9.85 13.05
C ALA A 232 2.75 8.59 12.22
N LEU A 233 2.45 8.68 10.91
CA LEU A 233 2.61 7.55 9.97
C LEU A 233 4.07 7.23 9.67
N MET A 234 4.96 8.22 9.61
CA MET A 234 6.34 8.00 9.20
C MET A 234 7.24 7.45 10.33
N LEU A 235 6.92 7.71 11.61
CA LEU A 235 7.84 7.43 12.74
C LEU A 235 8.28 5.97 12.83
N SER A 236 7.37 5.02 12.73
CA SER A 236 7.68 3.59 12.81
C SER A 236 8.48 3.10 11.60
N PRO A 237 8.06 3.34 10.33
CA PRO A 237 8.85 2.98 9.15
C PRO A 237 10.22 3.65 9.10
N MET A 238 10.30 4.94 9.42
CA MET A 238 11.55 5.69 9.52
C MET A 238 12.52 5.01 10.48
N SER A 239 12.03 4.60 11.64
CA SER A 239 12.82 3.95 12.67
C SER A 239 13.34 2.59 12.22
N TYR A 240 12.51 1.82 11.50
CA TYR A 240 12.94 0.55 10.93
C TYR A 240 14.02 0.75 9.85
N ILE A 241 13.81 1.68 8.92
CA ILE A 241 14.79 2.04 7.89
C ILE A 241 16.11 2.53 8.52
N THR A 242 16.03 3.34 9.58
CA THR A 242 17.22 3.82 10.30
C THR A 242 18.07 2.65 10.80
N ARG A 243 17.46 1.68 11.47
CA ARG A 243 18.16 0.50 11.99
C ARG A 243 18.69 -0.40 10.88
N LEU A 244 17.90 -0.62 9.86
CA LEU A 244 18.31 -1.42 8.69
C LEU A 244 19.48 -0.77 7.97
N THR A 245 19.41 0.54 7.70
CA THR A 245 20.53 1.29 7.09
C THR A 245 21.78 1.25 7.95
N LYS A 246 21.66 1.44 9.28
CA LYS A 246 22.80 1.35 10.19
C LYS A 246 23.48 0.00 10.10
N THR A 247 22.73 -1.08 10.21
CA THR A 247 23.28 -2.44 10.18
C THR A 247 23.98 -2.73 8.85
N SER A 248 23.28 -2.50 7.75
CA SER A 248 23.84 -2.70 6.41
C SER A 248 25.08 -1.82 6.12
N MET A 249 25.08 -0.58 6.60
CA MET A 249 26.25 0.30 6.47
C MET A 249 27.45 -0.23 7.24
N LEU A 250 27.26 -0.75 8.45
CA LEU A 250 28.34 -1.32 9.25
C LEU A 250 28.94 -2.57 8.57
N ASP A 251 28.09 -3.43 8.03
CA ASP A 251 28.51 -4.64 7.31
C ASP A 251 29.30 -4.28 6.05
N VAL A 252 28.81 -3.33 5.27
CA VAL A 252 29.44 -2.87 4.03
C VAL A 252 30.78 -2.17 4.31
N LEU A 253 30.84 -1.29 5.31
CA LEU A 253 32.07 -0.55 5.65
C LEU A 253 33.18 -1.45 6.18
N GLY A 254 32.86 -2.68 6.61
CA GLY A 254 33.82 -3.72 7.02
C GLY A 254 34.43 -4.53 5.87
N GLN A 255 33.92 -4.43 4.65
CA GLN A 255 34.33 -5.24 3.49
C GLN A 255 35.70 -4.85 2.92
N ASP A 256 36.37 -5.82 2.30
CA ASP A 256 37.74 -5.62 1.77
C ASP A 256 37.80 -4.62 0.62
N TYR A 257 36.78 -4.51 -0.21
CA TYR A 257 36.75 -3.50 -1.28
C TYR A 257 36.71 -2.06 -0.76
N ILE A 258 36.15 -1.84 0.43
CA ILE A 258 36.20 -0.54 1.12
C ILE A 258 37.61 -0.25 1.64
N ARG A 259 38.31 -1.28 2.19
CA ARG A 259 39.72 -1.15 2.60
C ARG A 259 40.60 -0.84 1.39
N THR A 260 40.37 -1.51 0.26
CA THR A 260 41.10 -1.27 -1.00
C THR A 260 40.88 0.15 -1.51
N ALA A 261 39.62 0.66 -1.48
CA ALA A 261 39.32 2.02 -1.90
C ALA A 261 40.07 3.07 -1.02
N ARG A 262 40.12 2.84 0.29
CA ARG A 262 40.89 3.70 1.22
C ARG A 262 42.39 3.63 0.94
N ALA A 263 42.96 2.44 0.73
CA ALA A 263 44.38 2.24 0.41
C ALA A 263 44.78 2.94 -0.90
N LYS A 264 43.87 3.03 -1.88
CA LYS A 264 44.06 3.77 -3.13
C LYS A 264 43.90 5.30 -2.98
N GLY A 265 43.73 5.83 -1.77
CA GLY A 265 43.64 7.26 -1.50
C GLY A 265 42.33 7.90 -1.90
N VAL A 266 41.24 7.12 -2.11
CA VAL A 266 39.89 7.70 -2.45
C VAL A 266 39.42 8.53 -1.26
N LYS A 267 38.94 9.74 -1.53
CA LYS A 267 38.37 10.68 -0.52
C LYS A 267 37.32 9.96 0.32
N GLN A 268 37.37 10.14 1.64
CA GLN A 268 36.48 9.45 2.61
C GLN A 268 34.97 9.63 2.27
N GLY A 269 34.54 10.82 1.83
CA GLY A 269 33.17 11.05 1.39
C GLY A 269 32.75 10.14 0.22
N LEU A 270 33.62 9.99 -0.79
CA LEU A 270 33.35 9.11 -1.93
C LEU A 270 33.32 7.63 -1.50
N VAL A 271 34.18 7.23 -0.57
CA VAL A 271 34.15 5.86 0.01
C VAL A 271 32.79 5.62 0.67
N ILE A 272 32.29 6.57 1.47
CA ILE A 272 31.03 6.45 2.20
C ILE A 272 29.84 6.45 1.22
N PHE A 273 29.71 7.48 0.38
CA PHE A 273 28.51 7.65 -0.44
C PHE A 273 28.50 6.73 -1.66
N LYS A 274 29.60 6.62 -2.42
CA LYS A 274 29.64 5.86 -3.67
C LYS A 274 29.84 4.36 -3.44
N HIS A 275 30.70 3.97 -2.50
CA HIS A 275 31.05 2.57 -2.27
C HIS A 275 30.32 1.96 -1.06
N GLY A 276 30.06 2.75 -0.01
CA GLY A 276 29.38 2.31 1.20
C GLY A 276 27.87 2.34 1.05
N LEU A 277 27.29 3.54 0.98
CA LEU A 277 25.84 3.75 1.05
C LEU A 277 25.09 3.04 -0.10
N ARG A 278 25.60 3.12 -1.33
CA ARG A 278 24.98 2.47 -2.49
C ARG A 278 24.73 0.97 -2.26
N ASN A 279 25.68 0.26 -1.69
CA ASN A 279 25.54 -1.17 -1.42
C ASN A 279 24.74 -1.43 -0.15
N ALA A 280 24.83 -0.56 0.84
CA ALA A 280 24.05 -0.65 2.08
C ALA A 280 22.56 -0.39 1.88
N LEU A 281 22.16 0.28 0.81
CA LEU A 281 20.76 0.54 0.49
C LEU A 281 20.02 -0.66 -0.12
N ILE A 282 20.69 -1.72 -0.55
CA ILE A 282 20.02 -2.88 -1.17
C ILE A 282 18.94 -3.46 -0.25
N PRO A 283 19.20 -3.80 1.03
CA PRO A 283 18.16 -4.29 1.93
C PRO A 283 17.06 -3.24 2.22
N VAL A 284 17.43 -1.94 2.21
CA VAL A 284 16.46 -0.86 2.40
C VAL A 284 15.46 -0.80 1.24
N ILE A 285 15.95 -0.87 0.00
CA ILE A 285 15.11 -0.88 -1.21
C ILE A 285 14.13 -2.05 -1.17
N THR A 286 14.58 -3.22 -0.73
CA THR A 286 13.72 -4.42 -0.55
C THR A 286 12.60 -4.18 0.45
N TYR A 287 12.86 -3.46 1.54
CA TYR A 287 11.87 -3.13 2.57
C TYR A 287 10.91 -2.03 2.12
N VAL A 288 11.41 -1.04 1.38
CA VAL A 288 10.63 0.16 0.97
C VAL A 288 9.39 -0.22 0.16
N GLY A 289 9.47 -1.22 -0.71
CA GLY A 289 8.35 -1.61 -1.54
C GLY A 289 7.12 -2.08 -0.74
N PRO A 290 7.21 -3.16 0.05
CA PRO A 290 6.11 -3.62 0.92
C PRO A 290 5.66 -2.54 1.92
N MET A 291 6.60 -1.77 2.48
CA MET A 291 6.29 -0.67 3.39
C MET A 291 5.41 0.40 2.72
N THR A 292 5.78 0.81 1.51
CA THR A 292 5.01 1.82 0.76
C THR A 292 3.62 1.30 0.42
N ALA A 293 3.50 0.02 0.01
CA ALA A 293 2.22 -0.64 -0.19
C ALA A 293 1.34 -0.53 1.06
N TYR A 294 1.87 -0.90 2.22
CA TYR A 294 1.17 -0.85 3.50
C TYR A 294 0.74 0.58 3.89
N ILE A 295 1.61 1.56 3.72
CA ILE A 295 1.30 2.96 4.06
C ILE A 295 0.25 3.56 3.11
N LEU A 296 0.33 3.26 1.81
CA LEU A 296 -0.61 3.78 0.80
C LEU A 296 -2.02 3.20 0.93
N THR A 297 -2.16 1.98 1.48
CA THR A 297 -3.50 1.42 1.77
C THR A 297 -4.22 2.19 2.88
N GLY A 298 -3.54 3.14 3.53
CA GLY A 298 -4.07 3.99 4.58
C GLY A 298 -3.93 3.35 5.96
N SER A 299 -3.57 4.18 6.93
CA SER A 299 -3.61 3.76 8.33
C SER A 299 -5.00 4.02 8.87
N MET A 300 -5.84 2.97 8.91
CA MET A 300 -7.21 3.04 9.43
C MET A 300 -7.27 3.78 10.77
N VAL A 301 -6.29 3.55 11.63
CA VAL A 301 -6.27 4.08 12.98
C VAL A 301 -5.80 5.54 13.02
N VAL A 302 -4.69 5.86 12.36
CA VAL A 302 -4.15 7.24 12.33
C VAL A 302 -5.12 8.18 11.60
N GLU A 303 -5.67 7.73 10.47
CA GLU A 303 -6.67 8.51 9.74
C GLU A 303 -7.94 8.76 10.56
N SER A 304 -8.37 7.77 11.36
CA SER A 304 -9.54 7.92 12.24
C SER A 304 -9.26 8.84 13.42
N VAL A 305 -8.06 8.78 14.02
CA VAL A 305 -7.66 9.68 15.12
C VAL A 305 -7.64 11.14 14.67
N PHE A 306 -7.08 11.41 13.48
CA PHE A 306 -7.04 12.76 12.93
C PHE A 306 -8.28 13.14 12.10
N THR A 307 -9.25 12.24 11.95
CA THR A 307 -10.50 12.46 11.17
C THR A 307 -10.26 12.94 9.74
N THR A 308 -9.22 12.45 9.08
CA THR A 308 -8.78 12.95 7.78
C THR A 308 -9.74 12.65 6.62
N GLY A 309 -10.70 11.77 6.83
CA GLY A 309 -11.66 11.37 5.79
C GLY A 309 -11.07 10.50 4.69
N GLY A 310 -9.87 9.97 4.89
CA GLY A 310 -9.24 9.02 3.98
C GLY A 310 -9.92 7.65 3.94
N LEU A 311 -9.38 6.76 3.12
CA LEU A 311 -9.98 5.45 2.84
C LEU A 311 -10.07 4.56 4.10
N GLY A 312 -9.04 4.62 4.97
CA GLY A 312 -9.05 3.93 6.26
C GLY A 312 -10.19 4.40 7.17
N THR A 313 -10.44 5.71 7.23
CA THR A 313 -11.57 6.29 7.96
C THR A 313 -12.91 5.79 7.41
N LYS A 314 -13.07 5.70 6.08
CA LYS A 314 -14.30 5.21 5.44
C LYS A 314 -14.56 3.73 5.72
N PHE A 315 -13.51 2.92 5.73
CA PHE A 315 -13.59 1.51 6.12
C PHE A 315 -14.09 1.36 7.59
N VAL A 316 -13.47 2.08 8.52
CA VAL A 316 -13.87 2.04 9.95
C VAL A 316 -15.30 2.54 10.13
N GLN A 317 -15.69 3.63 9.46
CA GLN A 317 -17.07 4.14 9.48
C GLN A 317 -18.04 3.12 8.89
N GLY A 318 -17.67 2.41 7.82
CA GLY A 318 -18.47 1.32 7.24
C GLY A 318 -18.78 0.25 8.28
N ILE A 319 -17.77 -0.21 9.03
CA ILE A 319 -17.95 -1.21 10.09
C ILE A 319 -18.85 -0.69 11.22
N THR A 320 -18.54 0.50 11.74
CA THR A 320 -19.31 1.09 12.86
C THR A 320 -20.78 1.31 12.49
N ASN A 321 -21.02 1.73 11.24
CA ASN A 321 -22.36 2.00 10.74
C ASN A 321 -23.06 0.76 10.15
N ARG A 322 -22.40 -0.41 10.13
CA ARG A 322 -22.90 -1.64 9.46
C ARG A 322 -23.29 -1.40 7.99
N ASP A 323 -22.49 -0.62 7.29
CA ASP A 323 -22.64 -0.37 5.86
C ASP A 323 -21.91 -1.44 5.06
N TYR A 324 -22.56 -2.60 4.86
CA TYR A 324 -21.95 -3.77 4.25
C TYR A 324 -21.41 -3.52 2.85
N PRO A 325 -22.12 -2.83 1.94
CA PRO A 325 -21.54 -2.50 0.64
C PRO A 325 -20.29 -1.65 0.75
N MET A 326 -20.22 -0.68 1.68
CA MET A 326 -19.05 0.15 1.91
C MET A 326 -17.88 -0.70 2.44
N ILE A 327 -18.12 -1.63 3.38
CA ILE A 327 -17.10 -2.53 3.91
C ILE A 327 -16.54 -3.40 2.77
N MET A 328 -17.42 -4.03 1.99
CA MET A 328 -17.01 -4.89 0.87
C MET A 328 -16.21 -4.12 -0.18
N GLY A 329 -16.72 -2.98 -0.62
CA GLY A 329 -16.06 -2.14 -1.63
C GLY A 329 -14.68 -1.65 -1.19
N THR A 330 -14.59 -1.10 0.03
CA THR A 330 -13.30 -0.63 0.57
C THR A 330 -12.32 -1.78 0.81
N THR A 331 -12.77 -2.93 1.30
CA THR A 331 -11.90 -4.11 1.50
C THR A 331 -11.31 -4.60 0.18
N ILE A 332 -12.12 -4.72 -0.87
CA ILE A 332 -11.64 -5.20 -2.18
C ILE A 332 -10.70 -4.19 -2.81
N PHE A 333 -11.03 -2.90 -2.73
CA PHE A 333 -10.15 -1.86 -3.25
C PHE A 333 -8.79 -1.86 -2.53
N LEU A 334 -8.78 -1.93 -1.19
CA LEU A 334 -7.56 -2.02 -0.37
C LEU A 334 -6.76 -3.28 -0.69
N ALA A 335 -7.42 -4.43 -0.82
CA ALA A 335 -6.78 -5.68 -1.19
C ALA A 335 -6.13 -5.59 -2.58
N THR A 336 -6.85 -5.06 -3.57
CA THR A 336 -6.33 -4.87 -4.93
C THR A 336 -5.13 -3.92 -4.94
N LEU A 337 -5.21 -2.80 -4.22
CA LEU A 337 -4.12 -1.84 -4.08
C LEU A 337 -2.88 -2.49 -3.44
N MET A 338 -3.08 -3.22 -2.33
CA MET A 338 -1.98 -3.88 -1.61
C MET A 338 -1.32 -4.97 -2.46
N VAL A 339 -2.10 -5.81 -3.11
CA VAL A 339 -1.60 -6.87 -3.99
C VAL A 339 -0.85 -6.29 -5.19
N THR A 340 -1.39 -5.23 -5.81
CA THR A 340 -0.74 -4.52 -6.91
C THR A 340 0.59 -3.89 -6.47
N ALA A 341 0.59 -3.19 -5.34
CA ALA A 341 1.80 -2.54 -4.82
C ALA A 341 2.87 -3.58 -4.42
N THR A 342 2.47 -4.73 -3.88
CA THR A 342 3.39 -5.85 -3.60
C THR A 342 3.97 -6.42 -4.89
N LEU A 343 3.14 -6.63 -5.92
CA LEU A 343 3.59 -7.10 -7.22
C LEU A 343 4.59 -6.12 -7.86
N LEU A 344 4.29 -4.81 -7.80
CA LEU A 344 5.22 -3.77 -8.26
C LEU A 344 6.54 -3.81 -7.50
N SER A 345 6.50 -3.99 -6.19
CA SER A 345 7.68 -4.14 -5.34
C SER A 345 8.55 -5.33 -5.74
N ASP A 346 7.95 -6.49 -5.96
CA ASP A 346 8.66 -7.71 -6.38
C ASP A 346 9.36 -7.51 -7.74
N LEU A 347 8.70 -6.82 -8.67
CA LEU A 347 9.27 -6.53 -9.99
C LEU A 347 10.41 -5.49 -9.93
N VAL A 348 10.25 -4.43 -9.12
CA VAL A 348 11.30 -3.43 -8.89
C VAL A 348 12.51 -4.08 -8.20
N TYR A 349 12.28 -4.99 -7.27
CA TYR A 349 13.34 -5.70 -6.58
C TYR A 349 14.22 -6.51 -7.54
N LYS A 350 13.62 -7.22 -8.50
CA LYS A 350 14.37 -7.93 -9.54
C LYS A 350 15.21 -7.00 -10.43
N LEU A 351 14.72 -5.77 -10.69
CA LEU A 351 15.49 -4.77 -11.45
C LEU A 351 16.72 -4.29 -10.69
N VAL A 352 16.62 -4.19 -9.34
CA VAL A 352 17.71 -3.71 -8.48
C VAL A 352 18.74 -4.79 -8.22
N ASP A 353 18.31 -6.03 -7.98
CA ASP A 353 19.20 -7.18 -7.76
C ASP A 353 18.91 -8.31 -8.75
N PRO A 354 19.61 -8.32 -9.90
CA PRO A 354 19.43 -9.36 -10.93
C PRO A 354 19.95 -10.75 -10.52
N ARG A 355 20.57 -10.90 -9.33
CA ARG A 355 21.07 -12.18 -8.84
C ARG A 355 19.99 -13.08 -8.26
N ILE A 356 18.79 -12.54 -8.11
CA ILE A 356 17.66 -13.30 -7.60
C ILE A 356 17.07 -14.11 -8.75
N ASP A 357 17.31 -15.40 -8.72
CA ASP A 357 16.60 -16.36 -9.54
C ASP A 357 15.28 -16.73 -8.85
N PHE A 358 14.21 -16.58 -9.58
CA PHE A 358 12.89 -17.02 -9.15
C PHE A 358 12.65 -18.41 -9.76
N ASP A 359 13.15 -19.45 -9.09
CA ASP A 359 12.79 -20.83 -9.39
C ASP A 359 11.38 -21.19 -8.90
#